data_d1a89cc7ae007953cb193d70fef457bd
#
_entry.id   d1a89cc7ae007953cb193d70fef457bd
#
_cell.length_a   1.000
_cell.length_b   1.000
_cell.length_c   1.000
_cell.angle_alpha   90.00
_cell.angle_beta   90.00
_cell.angle_gamma   90.00
#
_symmetry.space_group_name_H-M   'P 1'
#
loop_
_entity.id
_entity.type
_entity.pdbx_description
1 polymer ?
#
loop_
_entity_poly.entity_id
_entity_poly.type
_entity_poly.pdbx_seq_one_letter_code
_entity_poly.pdbx_strand_id
1 'polypeptide(L)'
;MTIAGGGGARRWRLGSVGGTPVYLAPSWLLVAAVLTLLFLPTVQLAAPRLSTPVAVLAATSFPILLFASVLAHELAHGGAAKALGLPVREYVLTFWGGHTSFGSDLRTPGVSALVSAAGPLANGVLAVVGWGLLRVVEPGLPAVILASLTYTNAIVAVFNLLPGSPLDGGRILEALVWKVTGDRDTGAIGAGWVGRVLAGVIVAWFLLVPLAQGRQPTLTGAAWAAVIGYLVWSGASQSIRLGRARRSAAGFDLRPLLRPAQVVDVRASVAAVPAAPWGVAPPAIVLVDPAGSVVGVADPAALAAVPGPVRPSTPLTAVARALPATAVVTALQGSAALGQVARGIGASDVLVAVSEHGVLGVVPRDVLLAALQPPGR
;
A
#
# COMPACT_ATOMS: atom_id res chain seq x y z
N MET A 1 4.99 7.45 2.89
CA MET A 1 5.35 6.31 3.75
C MET A 1 5.66 5.13 2.84
N THR A 2 6.95 4.92 2.59
CA THR A 2 7.43 3.81 1.77
C THR A 2 7.23 2.55 2.59
N ILE A 3 6.23 1.75 2.25
CA ILE A 3 6.15 0.38 2.77
C ILE A 3 7.24 -0.39 2.04
N ALA A 4 8.44 -0.40 2.60
CA ALA A 4 9.42 -1.42 2.36
C ALA A 4 8.90 -2.67 3.07
N GLY A 5 7.98 -3.35 2.42
CA GLY A 5 7.36 -4.56 2.92
C GLY A 5 7.51 -5.67 1.91
N GLY A 6 8.28 -6.61 2.25
CA GLY A 6 8.36 -7.88 1.57
C GLY A 6 9.79 -8.22 1.22
N GLY A 7 10.33 -9.17 1.98
CA GLY A 7 11.61 -9.80 1.77
C GLY A 7 11.87 -10.09 0.31
N GLY A 8 13.12 -10.00 -0.10
CA GLY A 8 13.59 -10.05 -1.47
C GLY A 8 13.17 -11.28 -2.26
N ALA A 9 11.90 -11.34 -2.65
CA ALA A 9 11.46 -12.32 -3.63
C ALA A 9 12.29 -12.06 -4.89
N ARG A 10 13.03 -13.04 -5.34
CA ARG A 10 13.79 -12.99 -6.59
C ARG A 10 12.86 -12.46 -7.68
N ARG A 11 13.25 -11.38 -8.34
CA ARG A 11 12.55 -10.80 -9.50
C ARG A 11 13.52 -10.76 -10.66
N TRP A 12 13.10 -11.20 -11.82
CA TRP A 12 13.89 -11.11 -13.04
C TRP A 12 13.58 -9.82 -13.75
N ARG A 13 14.61 -9.06 -14.08
CA ARG A 13 14.45 -7.86 -14.91
C ARG A 13 14.39 -8.31 -16.37
N LEU A 14 13.23 -8.12 -17.02
CA LEU A 14 13.03 -8.46 -18.43
C LEU A 14 13.58 -7.38 -19.38
N GLY A 15 13.64 -6.13 -18.89
CA GLY A 15 14.05 -4.98 -19.70
C GLY A 15 13.49 -3.68 -19.15
N SER A 16 13.25 -2.70 -20.03
CA SER A 16 12.62 -1.43 -19.70
C SER A 16 11.75 -0.93 -20.84
N VAL A 17 10.62 -0.27 -20.51
CA VAL A 17 9.72 0.37 -21.47
C VAL A 17 9.59 1.85 -21.12
N GLY A 18 9.99 2.72 -22.06
CA GLY A 18 10.02 4.17 -21.83
C GLY A 18 10.82 4.58 -20.60
N GLY A 19 11.97 3.93 -20.35
CA GLY A 19 12.85 4.19 -19.20
C GLY A 19 12.42 3.53 -17.88
N THR A 20 11.25 2.89 -17.83
CA THR A 20 10.73 2.22 -16.62
C THR A 20 11.03 0.72 -16.68
N PRO A 21 11.69 0.13 -15.66
CA PRO A 21 12.03 -1.28 -15.63
C PRO A 21 10.79 -2.17 -15.51
N VAL A 22 10.86 -3.33 -16.18
CA VAL A 22 9.84 -4.40 -16.15
C VAL A 22 10.42 -5.60 -15.43
N TYR A 23 9.72 -6.08 -14.42
CA TYR A 23 10.10 -7.23 -13.62
C TYR A 23 9.09 -8.36 -13.74
N LEU A 24 9.58 -9.59 -13.73
CA LEU A 24 8.82 -10.83 -13.68
C LEU A 24 9.15 -11.58 -12.39
N ALA A 25 8.14 -11.93 -11.61
CA ALA A 25 8.31 -12.82 -10.47
C ALA A 25 8.39 -14.29 -10.95
N PRO A 26 9.27 -15.13 -10.39
CA PRO A 26 9.36 -16.55 -10.72
C PRO A 26 8.05 -17.32 -10.54
N SER A 27 7.17 -16.86 -9.64
CA SER A 27 5.83 -17.41 -9.42
C SER A 27 4.97 -17.43 -10.70
N TRP A 28 5.30 -16.60 -11.68
CA TRP A 28 4.61 -16.59 -12.97
C TRP A 28 4.84 -17.87 -13.78
N LEU A 29 5.99 -18.53 -13.64
CA LEU A 29 6.25 -19.82 -14.31
C LEU A 29 5.25 -20.89 -13.85
N LEU A 30 4.84 -20.88 -12.58
CA LEU A 30 3.82 -21.79 -12.09
C LEU A 30 2.47 -21.51 -12.78
N VAL A 31 2.11 -20.24 -12.93
CA VAL A 31 0.89 -19.85 -13.69
C VAL A 31 0.97 -20.34 -15.12
N ALA A 32 2.10 -20.12 -15.79
CA ALA A 32 2.29 -20.54 -17.18
C ALA A 32 2.17 -22.06 -17.32
N ALA A 33 2.78 -22.84 -16.40
CA ALA A 33 2.68 -24.29 -16.41
C ALA A 33 1.23 -24.77 -16.20
N VAL A 34 0.53 -24.23 -15.19
CA VAL A 34 -0.88 -24.58 -14.91
C VAL A 34 -1.77 -24.21 -16.10
N LEU A 35 -1.64 -23.01 -16.63
CA LEU A 35 -2.44 -22.58 -17.79
C LEU A 35 -2.15 -23.42 -19.05
N THR A 36 -0.89 -23.79 -19.29
CA THR A 36 -0.53 -24.71 -20.37
C THR A 36 -1.26 -26.03 -20.23
N LEU A 37 -1.25 -26.63 -19.03
CA LEU A 37 -1.92 -27.91 -18.78
C LEU A 37 -3.45 -27.79 -18.91
N LEU A 38 -4.05 -26.71 -18.44
CA LEU A 38 -5.49 -26.46 -18.56
C LEU A 38 -5.93 -26.19 -19.99
N PHE A 39 -5.06 -25.58 -20.82
CA PHE A 39 -5.36 -25.28 -22.22
C PHE A 39 -5.04 -26.43 -23.18
N LEU A 40 -4.21 -27.39 -22.77
CA LEU A 40 -3.80 -28.54 -23.58
C LEU A 40 -4.97 -29.34 -24.16
N PRO A 41 -6.04 -29.69 -23.42
CA PRO A 41 -7.19 -30.39 -23.97
C PRO A 41 -7.86 -29.61 -25.10
N THR A 42 -7.95 -28.28 -24.98
CA THR A 42 -8.53 -27.40 -26.04
C THR A 42 -7.71 -27.48 -27.32
N VAL A 43 -6.37 -27.47 -27.20
CA VAL A 43 -5.47 -27.64 -28.36
C VAL A 43 -5.62 -29.00 -29.00
N GLN A 44 -5.68 -30.08 -28.21
CA GLN A 44 -5.84 -31.46 -28.67
C GLN A 44 -7.17 -31.66 -29.43
N LEU A 45 -8.26 -31.04 -28.95
CA LEU A 45 -9.56 -31.06 -29.61
C LEU A 45 -9.53 -30.27 -30.93
N ALA A 46 -8.86 -29.11 -30.95
CA ALA A 46 -8.76 -28.26 -32.14
C ALA A 46 -7.82 -28.83 -33.22
N ALA A 47 -6.83 -29.63 -32.84
CA ALA A 47 -5.81 -30.19 -33.71
C ALA A 47 -5.43 -31.63 -33.30
N PRO A 48 -6.33 -32.62 -33.50
CA PRO A 48 -6.14 -34.00 -33.00
C PRO A 48 -4.94 -34.76 -33.61
N ARG A 49 -4.42 -34.28 -34.72
CA ARG A 49 -3.29 -34.89 -35.43
C ARG A 49 -1.92 -34.44 -34.88
N LEU A 50 -1.87 -33.49 -33.96
CA LEU A 50 -0.60 -33.06 -33.39
C LEU A 50 -0.05 -34.13 -32.43
N SER A 51 1.25 -34.38 -32.53
CA SER A 51 1.93 -35.16 -31.49
C SER A 51 1.88 -34.44 -30.13
N THR A 52 1.88 -35.17 -29.03
CA THR A 52 1.77 -34.59 -27.66
C THR A 52 2.81 -33.48 -27.39
N PRO A 53 4.10 -33.62 -27.76
CA PRO A 53 5.07 -32.53 -27.56
C PRO A 53 4.71 -31.26 -28.30
N VAL A 54 4.22 -31.37 -29.56
CA VAL A 54 3.80 -30.22 -30.37
C VAL A 54 2.54 -29.59 -29.80
N ALA A 55 1.58 -30.38 -29.32
CA ALA A 55 0.37 -29.90 -28.69
C ALA A 55 0.70 -29.13 -27.37
N VAL A 56 1.64 -29.60 -26.57
CA VAL A 56 2.13 -28.90 -25.38
C VAL A 56 2.78 -27.56 -25.76
N LEU A 57 3.65 -27.56 -26.77
CA LEU A 57 4.26 -26.30 -27.24
C LEU A 57 3.20 -25.30 -27.74
N ALA A 58 2.21 -25.77 -28.50
CA ALA A 58 1.09 -24.94 -28.96
C ALA A 58 0.25 -24.42 -27.76
N ALA A 59 -0.01 -25.26 -26.76
CA ALA A 59 -0.73 -24.85 -25.55
C ALA A 59 0.04 -23.79 -24.74
N THR A 60 1.36 -23.81 -24.74
CA THR A 60 2.23 -22.82 -24.05
C THR A 60 2.12 -21.43 -24.67
N SER A 61 1.70 -21.33 -25.94
CA SER A 61 1.47 -20.01 -26.57
C SER A 61 0.42 -19.18 -25.84
N PHE A 62 -0.62 -19.81 -25.27
CA PHE A 62 -1.70 -19.11 -24.57
C PHE A 62 -1.21 -18.32 -23.33
N PRO A 63 -0.52 -18.93 -22.35
CA PRO A 63 0.00 -18.15 -21.23
C PRO A 63 1.04 -17.09 -21.62
N ILE A 64 1.83 -17.33 -22.69
CA ILE A 64 2.79 -16.33 -23.19
C ILE A 64 2.04 -15.09 -23.72
N LEU A 65 1.03 -15.30 -24.52
CA LEU A 65 0.22 -14.22 -25.08
C LEU A 65 -0.65 -13.53 -24.00
N LEU A 66 -1.15 -14.30 -23.02
CA LEU A 66 -1.82 -13.73 -21.86
C LEU A 66 -0.88 -12.84 -21.03
N PHE A 67 0.36 -13.28 -20.86
CA PHE A 67 1.40 -12.46 -20.23
C PHE A 67 1.59 -11.13 -20.98
N ALA A 68 1.71 -11.18 -22.31
CA ALA A 68 1.84 -9.98 -23.12
C ALA A 68 0.61 -9.05 -22.97
N SER A 69 -0.58 -9.62 -22.86
CA SER A 69 -1.83 -8.90 -22.61
C SER A 69 -1.85 -8.22 -21.24
N VAL A 70 -1.44 -8.93 -20.17
CA VAL A 70 -1.32 -8.35 -18.83
C VAL A 70 -0.24 -7.25 -18.79
N LEU A 71 0.88 -7.47 -19.47
CA LEU A 71 1.90 -6.44 -19.62
C LEU A 71 1.35 -5.19 -20.35
N ALA A 72 0.60 -5.37 -21.44
CA ALA A 72 -0.03 -4.26 -22.16
C ALA A 72 -1.01 -3.48 -21.25
N HIS A 73 -1.77 -4.16 -20.41
CA HIS A 73 -2.65 -3.55 -19.40
C HIS A 73 -1.85 -2.68 -18.43
N GLU A 74 -0.75 -3.20 -17.85
CA GLU A 74 0.11 -2.43 -16.94
C GLU A 74 0.80 -1.25 -17.64
N LEU A 75 1.27 -1.47 -18.85
CA LEU A 75 1.87 -0.41 -19.66
C LEU A 75 0.87 0.71 -19.98
N ALA A 76 -0.41 0.38 -20.15
CA ALA A 76 -1.46 1.39 -20.36
C ALA A 76 -1.66 2.24 -19.11
N HIS A 77 -1.70 1.66 -17.90
CA HIS A 77 -1.72 2.43 -16.64
C HIS A 77 -0.50 3.34 -16.52
N GLY A 78 0.70 2.80 -16.76
CA GLY A 78 1.92 3.57 -16.70
C GLY A 78 2.03 4.64 -17.78
N GLY A 79 1.57 4.36 -19.01
CA GLY A 79 1.51 5.31 -20.12
C GLY A 79 0.59 6.48 -19.80
N ALA A 80 -0.62 6.20 -19.31
CA ALA A 80 -1.57 7.23 -18.87
C ALA A 80 -0.98 8.08 -17.72
N ALA A 81 -0.35 7.45 -16.73
CA ALA A 81 0.31 8.17 -15.65
C ALA A 81 1.41 9.10 -16.15
N LYS A 82 2.30 8.62 -17.03
CA LYS A 82 3.38 9.44 -17.63
C LYS A 82 2.84 10.59 -18.46
N ALA A 83 1.80 10.37 -19.25
CA ALA A 83 1.12 11.42 -20.03
C ALA A 83 0.54 12.52 -19.13
N LEU A 84 0.19 12.18 -17.89
CA LEU A 84 -0.31 13.11 -16.88
C LEU A 84 0.83 13.67 -15.96
N GLY A 85 2.10 13.47 -16.32
CA GLY A 85 3.25 13.99 -15.59
C GLY A 85 3.60 13.25 -14.30
N LEU A 86 3.10 12.02 -14.12
CA LEU A 86 3.39 11.20 -12.95
C LEU A 86 4.56 10.25 -13.22
N PRO A 87 5.55 10.17 -12.31
CA PRO A 87 6.66 9.23 -12.46
C PRO A 87 6.20 7.80 -12.19
N VAL A 88 6.58 6.88 -13.08
CA VAL A 88 6.37 5.43 -12.92
C VAL A 88 7.69 4.79 -12.55
N ARG A 89 7.72 4.04 -11.45
CA ARG A 89 8.95 3.43 -10.91
C ARG A 89 9.27 2.09 -11.54
N GLU A 90 8.28 1.21 -11.62
CA GLU A 90 8.44 -0.15 -12.13
C GLU A 90 7.10 -0.77 -12.54
N TYR A 91 7.18 -1.74 -13.45
CA TYR A 91 6.10 -2.68 -13.78
C TYR A 91 6.49 -4.05 -13.22
N VAL A 92 5.61 -4.69 -12.48
CA VAL A 92 5.89 -6.00 -11.87
C VAL A 92 4.77 -6.97 -12.22
N LEU A 93 5.14 -8.12 -12.79
CA LEU A 93 4.22 -9.19 -13.12
C LEU A 93 4.47 -10.37 -12.17
N THR A 94 3.40 -10.80 -11.50
CA THR A 94 3.43 -11.82 -10.45
C THR A 94 2.39 -12.89 -10.71
N PHE A 95 2.37 -13.93 -9.86
CA PHE A 95 1.28 -14.93 -9.82
C PHE A 95 -0.12 -14.29 -9.74
N TRP A 96 -0.25 -13.19 -8.99
CA TRP A 96 -1.53 -12.51 -8.74
C TRP A 96 -1.93 -11.50 -9.83
N GLY A 97 -1.20 -11.43 -10.94
CA GLY A 97 -1.36 -10.44 -11.99
C GLY A 97 -0.23 -9.43 -12.04
N GLY A 98 -0.46 -8.32 -12.75
CA GLY A 98 0.46 -7.19 -12.85
C GLY A 98 0.17 -6.12 -11.79
N HIS A 99 1.17 -5.29 -11.53
CA HIS A 99 0.95 -4.01 -10.86
C HIS A 99 1.99 -2.98 -11.31
N THR A 100 1.53 -1.74 -11.43
CA THR A 100 2.35 -0.58 -11.75
C THR A 100 2.63 0.22 -10.48
N SER A 101 3.92 0.39 -10.14
CA SER A 101 4.34 1.22 -9.01
C SER A 101 4.56 2.66 -9.46
N PHE A 102 3.85 3.59 -8.83
CA PHE A 102 4.01 5.03 -9.09
C PHE A 102 5.03 5.66 -8.13
N GLY A 103 5.74 6.68 -8.59
CA GLY A 103 6.74 7.40 -7.79
C GLY A 103 6.12 8.41 -6.80
N SER A 104 4.85 8.76 -7.00
CA SER A 104 4.08 9.67 -6.15
C SER A 104 2.62 9.23 -6.11
N ASP A 105 1.90 9.69 -5.09
CA ASP A 105 0.46 9.47 -5.02
C ASP A 105 -0.28 10.18 -6.17
N LEU A 106 -1.39 9.58 -6.62
CA LEU A 106 -2.27 10.18 -7.60
C LEU A 106 -2.94 11.42 -6.98
N ARG A 107 -2.61 12.59 -7.52
CA ARG A 107 -2.86 13.89 -6.86
C ARG A 107 -4.32 14.34 -6.87
N THR A 108 -5.11 13.89 -7.82
CA THR A 108 -6.52 14.30 -7.99
C THR A 108 -7.40 13.12 -8.33
N PRO A 109 -8.71 13.20 -8.00
CA PRO A 109 -9.67 12.15 -8.37
C PRO A 109 -9.70 11.86 -9.89
N GLY A 110 -9.66 12.90 -10.72
CA GLY A 110 -9.69 12.75 -12.17
C GLY A 110 -8.47 11.98 -12.71
N VAL A 111 -7.27 12.31 -12.23
CA VAL A 111 -6.05 11.59 -12.58
C VAL A 111 -6.12 10.13 -12.14
N SER A 112 -6.62 9.86 -10.93
CA SER A 112 -6.79 8.50 -10.42
C SER A 112 -7.76 7.69 -11.30
N ALA A 113 -8.89 8.25 -11.67
CA ALA A 113 -9.87 7.59 -12.53
C ALA A 113 -9.33 7.29 -13.93
N LEU A 114 -8.66 8.26 -14.57
CA LEU A 114 -8.09 8.11 -15.91
C LEU A 114 -6.99 7.04 -15.96
N VAL A 115 -6.06 7.10 -15.01
CA VAL A 115 -4.99 6.10 -14.90
C VAL A 115 -5.60 4.71 -14.69
N SER A 116 -6.59 4.58 -13.79
CA SER A 116 -7.22 3.27 -13.51
C SER A 116 -8.05 2.74 -14.68
N ALA A 117 -8.67 3.59 -15.50
CA ALA A 117 -9.42 3.15 -16.66
C ALA A 117 -8.52 2.66 -17.82
N ALA A 118 -7.26 3.12 -17.89
CA ALA A 118 -6.38 2.85 -19.01
C ALA A 118 -6.09 1.34 -19.24
N GLY A 119 -5.89 0.58 -18.17
CA GLY A 119 -5.64 -0.86 -18.23
C GLY A 119 -6.83 -1.64 -18.82
N PRO A 120 -8.02 -1.55 -18.22
CA PRO A 120 -9.23 -2.18 -18.78
C PRO A 120 -9.53 -1.77 -20.23
N LEU A 121 -9.31 -0.49 -20.57
CA LEU A 121 -9.47 -0.02 -21.94
C LEU A 121 -8.48 -0.69 -22.89
N ALA A 122 -7.23 -0.88 -22.50
CA ALA A 122 -6.26 -1.60 -23.32
C ALA A 122 -6.70 -3.04 -23.57
N ASN A 123 -7.17 -3.77 -22.57
CA ASN A 123 -7.74 -5.10 -22.75
C ASN A 123 -9.00 -5.07 -23.63
N GLY A 124 -9.87 -4.08 -23.48
CA GLY A 124 -11.03 -3.88 -24.34
C GLY A 124 -10.63 -3.69 -25.81
N VAL A 125 -9.62 -2.88 -26.09
CA VAL A 125 -9.07 -2.70 -27.46
C VAL A 125 -8.52 -4.02 -27.99
N LEU A 126 -7.73 -4.77 -27.19
CA LEU A 126 -7.21 -6.08 -27.61
C LEU A 126 -8.34 -7.07 -27.91
N ALA A 127 -9.42 -7.07 -27.13
CA ALA A 127 -10.60 -7.89 -27.39
C ALA A 127 -11.32 -7.51 -28.71
N VAL A 128 -11.52 -6.22 -28.95
CA VAL A 128 -12.16 -5.74 -30.19
C VAL A 128 -11.31 -6.06 -31.43
N VAL A 129 -10.00 -5.82 -31.35
CA VAL A 129 -9.06 -6.16 -32.44
C VAL A 129 -9.05 -7.68 -32.69
N GLY A 130 -8.96 -8.48 -31.62
CA GLY A 130 -8.99 -9.93 -31.72
C GLY A 130 -10.29 -10.44 -32.36
N TRP A 131 -11.43 -9.85 -31.98
CA TRP A 131 -12.73 -10.18 -32.54
C TRP A 131 -12.83 -9.82 -34.03
N GLY A 132 -12.26 -8.70 -34.44
CA GLY A 132 -12.13 -8.33 -35.86
C GLY A 132 -11.28 -9.33 -36.67
N LEU A 133 -10.11 -9.72 -36.11
CA LEU A 133 -9.20 -10.69 -36.73
C LEU A 133 -9.82 -12.09 -36.86
N LEU A 134 -10.65 -12.52 -35.91
CA LEU A 134 -11.37 -13.81 -36.01
C LEU A 134 -12.27 -13.94 -37.22
N ARG A 135 -12.62 -12.84 -37.86
CA ARG A 135 -13.46 -12.86 -39.10
C ARG A 135 -12.67 -13.20 -40.35
N VAL A 136 -11.35 -13.10 -40.29
CA VAL A 136 -10.46 -13.31 -41.44
C VAL A 136 -9.46 -14.45 -41.23
N VAL A 137 -9.33 -14.95 -39.98
CA VAL A 137 -8.47 -16.09 -39.66
C VAL A 137 -9.19 -17.38 -40.01
N GLU A 138 -8.54 -18.25 -40.79
CA GLU A 138 -9.05 -19.56 -41.13
C GLU A 138 -9.31 -20.44 -39.89
N PRO A 139 -10.38 -21.26 -39.91
CA PRO A 139 -10.67 -22.20 -38.84
C PRO A 139 -9.50 -23.15 -38.56
N GLY A 140 -9.19 -23.32 -37.30
CA GLY A 140 -8.08 -24.19 -36.86
C GLY A 140 -7.43 -23.71 -35.56
N LEU A 141 -6.27 -24.25 -35.25
CA LEU A 141 -5.56 -23.94 -34.02
C LEU A 141 -5.26 -22.42 -33.82
N PRO A 142 -4.82 -21.67 -34.86
CA PRO A 142 -4.64 -20.22 -34.71
C PRO A 142 -5.91 -19.47 -34.32
N ALA A 143 -7.05 -19.84 -34.92
CA ALA A 143 -8.35 -19.26 -34.59
C ALA A 143 -8.77 -19.57 -33.16
N VAL A 144 -8.51 -20.79 -32.65
CA VAL A 144 -8.80 -21.19 -31.25
C VAL A 144 -7.95 -20.40 -30.28
N ILE A 145 -6.66 -20.24 -30.54
CA ILE A 145 -5.74 -19.43 -29.70
C ILE A 145 -6.20 -17.97 -29.68
N LEU A 146 -6.47 -17.40 -30.85
CA LEU A 146 -6.94 -16.02 -30.98
C LEU A 146 -8.28 -15.81 -30.29
N ALA A 147 -9.24 -16.74 -30.44
CA ALA A 147 -10.54 -16.68 -29.77
C ALA A 147 -10.35 -16.71 -28.22
N SER A 148 -9.52 -17.62 -27.73
CA SER A 148 -9.24 -17.73 -26.30
C SER A 148 -8.67 -16.43 -25.73
N LEU A 149 -7.72 -15.79 -26.40
CA LEU A 149 -7.17 -14.50 -26.03
C LEU A 149 -8.20 -13.38 -26.11
N THR A 150 -8.99 -13.35 -27.18
CA THR A 150 -10.05 -12.36 -27.40
C THR A 150 -11.05 -12.37 -26.23
N TYR A 151 -11.60 -13.55 -25.91
CA TYR A 151 -12.55 -13.71 -24.83
C TYR A 151 -11.92 -13.42 -23.46
N THR A 152 -10.68 -13.88 -23.24
CA THR A 152 -9.97 -13.59 -21.98
C THR A 152 -9.76 -12.09 -21.78
N ASN A 153 -9.34 -11.36 -22.83
CA ASN A 153 -9.19 -9.91 -22.75
C ASN A 153 -10.53 -9.20 -22.50
N ALA A 154 -11.61 -9.66 -23.15
CA ALA A 154 -12.94 -9.11 -22.91
C ALA A 154 -13.39 -9.32 -21.44
N ILE A 155 -13.20 -10.55 -20.92
CA ILE A 155 -13.53 -10.88 -19.53
C ILE A 155 -12.69 -10.05 -18.55
N VAL A 156 -11.38 -9.94 -18.78
CA VAL A 156 -10.47 -9.15 -17.93
C VAL A 156 -10.85 -7.68 -17.97
N ALA A 157 -11.20 -7.11 -19.13
CA ALA A 157 -11.64 -5.73 -19.25
C ALA A 157 -12.92 -5.48 -18.45
N VAL A 158 -13.95 -6.31 -18.63
CA VAL A 158 -15.23 -6.19 -17.92
C VAL A 158 -15.05 -6.40 -16.42
N PHE A 159 -14.30 -7.44 -16.02
CA PHE A 159 -14.08 -7.75 -14.62
C PHE A 159 -13.34 -6.62 -13.90
N ASN A 160 -12.28 -6.07 -14.52
CA ASN A 160 -11.55 -4.95 -13.95
C ASN A 160 -12.35 -3.63 -13.92
N LEU A 161 -13.41 -3.49 -14.71
CA LEU A 161 -14.31 -2.34 -14.64
C LEU A 161 -15.40 -2.47 -13.55
N LEU A 162 -15.54 -3.63 -12.91
CA LEU A 162 -16.50 -3.79 -11.80
C LEU A 162 -16.16 -2.83 -10.64
N PRO A 163 -17.17 -2.15 -10.08
CA PRO A 163 -16.96 -1.06 -9.11
C PRO A 163 -16.63 -1.58 -7.71
N GLY A 164 -15.50 -2.26 -7.52
CA GLY A 164 -15.10 -2.80 -6.22
C GLY A 164 -13.59 -3.02 -6.12
N SER A 165 -12.98 -2.62 -5.00
CA SER A 165 -11.58 -2.97 -4.75
C SER A 165 -11.44 -4.51 -4.59
N PRO A 166 -10.35 -5.10 -5.11
CA PRO A 166 -9.09 -4.46 -5.54
C PRO A 166 -9.01 -4.13 -7.04
N LEU A 167 -10.10 -4.20 -7.79
CA LEU A 167 -10.16 -4.01 -9.23
C LEU A 167 -9.96 -2.53 -9.62
N ASP A 168 -9.63 -2.27 -10.88
CA ASP A 168 -9.45 -0.89 -11.39
C ASP A 168 -10.75 -0.08 -11.31
N GLY A 169 -11.91 -0.71 -11.57
CA GLY A 169 -13.22 -0.11 -11.36
C GLY A 169 -13.47 0.31 -9.91
N GLY A 170 -12.88 -0.42 -8.94
CA GLY A 170 -12.87 -0.01 -7.55
C GLY A 170 -12.07 1.27 -7.30
N ARG A 171 -10.95 1.47 -8.01
CA ARG A 171 -10.19 2.73 -7.96
C ARG A 171 -10.92 3.88 -8.65
N ILE A 172 -11.67 3.58 -9.72
CA ILE A 172 -12.56 4.55 -10.36
C ILE A 172 -13.67 4.96 -9.38
N LEU A 173 -14.28 4.01 -8.67
CA LEU A 173 -15.27 4.27 -7.64
C LEU A 173 -14.65 5.07 -6.47
N GLU A 174 -13.46 4.70 -5.98
CA GLU A 174 -12.70 5.48 -4.99
C GLU A 174 -12.57 6.93 -5.45
N ALA A 175 -12.16 7.16 -6.69
CA ALA A 175 -11.98 8.49 -7.26
C ALA A 175 -13.30 9.29 -7.35
N LEU A 176 -14.40 8.64 -7.72
CA LEU A 176 -15.71 9.26 -7.76
C LEU A 176 -16.19 9.69 -6.37
N VAL A 177 -16.09 8.81 -5.39
CA VAL A 177 -16.43 9.12 -4.00
C VAL A 177 -15.53 10.23 -3.46
N TRP A 178 -14.22 10.15 -3.71
CA TRP A 178 -13.27 11.20 -3.35
C TRP A 178 -13.64 12.54 -3.96
N LYS A 179 -14.04 12.60 -5.24
CA LYS A 179 -14.45 13.82 -5.91
C LYS A 179 -15.68 14.47 -5.24
N VAL A 180 -16.62 13.66 -4.75
CA VAL A 180 -17.86 14.14 -4.12
C VAL A 180 -17.64 14.51 -2.65
N THR A 181 -16.87 13.72 -1.91
CA THR A 181 -16.67 13.90 -0.46
C THR A 181 -15.47 14.78 -0.09
N GLY A 182 -14.55 15.01 -1.03
CA GLY A 182 -13.26 15.63 -0.75
C GLY A 182 -12.26 14.73 -0.02
N ASP A 183 -12.67 13.52 0.39
CA ASP A 183 -11.87 12.60 1.20
C ASP A 183 -11.58 11.27 0.46
N ARG A 184 -10.33 11.07 0.12
CA ARG A 184 -9.85 9.87 -0.57
C ARG A 184 -10.03 8.60 0.26
N ASP A 185 -9.86 8.68 1.58
CA ASP A 185 -9.94 7.52 2.45
C ASP A 185 -11.38 7.03 2.59
N THR A 186 -12.36 7.94 2.55
CA THR A 186 -13.78 7.58 2.41
C THR A 186 -14.03 6.82 1.12
N GLY A 187 -13.44 7.28 0.01
CA GLY A 187 -13.51 6.61 -1.28
C GLY A 187 -12.95 5.19 -1.24
N ALA A 188 -11.76 5.02 -0.68
CA ALA A 188 -11.09 3.72 -0.55
C ALA A 188 -11.89 2.74 0.33
N ILE A 189 -12.45 3.22 1.45
CA ILE A 189 -13.29 2.42 2.35
C ILE A 189 -14.58 2.01 1.63
N GLY A 190 -15.25 2.94 0.94
CA GLY A 190 -16.47 2.67 0.18
C GLY A 190 -16.26 1.64 -0.92
N ALA A 191 -15.23 1.84 -1.77
CA ALA A 191 -14.86 0.89 -2.81
C ALA A 191 -14.50 -0.51 -2.25
N GLY A 192 -13.89 -0.54 -1.06
CA GLY A 192 -13.61 -1.80 -0.36
C GLY A 192 -14.90 -2.52 0.10
N TRP A 193 -15.90 -1.81 0.61
CA TRP A 193 -17.19 -2.42 0.97
C TRP A 193 -17.94 -2.96 -0.25
N VAL A 194 -17.97 -2.20 -1.35
CA VAL A 194 -18.55 -2.68 -2.62
C VAL A 194 -17.80 -3.92 -3.12
N GLY A 195 -16.46 -3.95 -3.00
CA GLY A 195 -15.67 -5.14 -3.32
C GLY A 195 -16.01 -6.38 -2.49
N ARG A 196 -16.34 -6.22 -1.20
CA ARG A 196 -16.81 -7.34 -0.38
C ARG A 196 -18.18 -7.87 -0.83
N VAL A 197 -19.09 -6.97 -1.16
CA VAL A 197 -20.39 -7.33 -1.71
C VAL A 197 -20.19 -8.09 -3.02
N LEU A 198 -19.33 -7.58 -3.90
CA LEU A 198 -18.98 -8.22 -5.17
C LEU A 198 -18.41 -9.62 -4.97
N ALA A 199 -17.51 -9.82 -4.01
CA ALA A 199 -17.00 -11.15 -3.66
C ALA A 199 -18.13 -12.11 -3.24
N GLY A 200 -19.06 -11.65 -2.43
CA GLY A 200 -20.24 -12.41 -2.04
C GLY A 200 -21.14 -12.77 -3.23
N VAL A 201 -21.38 -11.82 -4.14
CA VAL A 201 -22.14 -12.01 -5.39
C VAL A 201 -21.48 -13.05 -6.28
N ILE A 202 -20.14 -12.97 -6.46
CA ILE A 202 -19.39 -13.94 -7.27
C ILE A 202 -19.53 -15.35 -6.70
N VAL A 203 -19.34 -15.52 -5.39
CA VAL A 203 -19.48 -16.83 -4.72
C VAL A 203 -20.93 -17.35 -4.88
N ALA A 204 -21.90 -16.49 -4.62
CA ALA A 204 -23.32 -16.83 -4.78
C ALA A 204 -23.64 -17.24 -6.22
N TRP A 205 -23.12 -16.55 -7.22
CA TRP A 205 -23.31 -16.87 -8.62
C TRP A 205 -22.86 -18.31 -8.96
N PHE A 206 -21.63 -18.65 -8.59
CA PHE A 206 -21.07 -19.99 -8.88
C PHE A 206 -21.80 -21.13 -8.16
N LEU A 207 -22.40 -20.84 -7.02
CA LEU A 207 -23.12 -21.86 -6.22
C LEU A 207 -24.61 -21.91 -6.53
N LEU A 208 -25.28 -20.76 -6.64
CA LEU A 208 -26.75 -20.70 -6.75
C LEU A 208 -27.25 -20.85 -8.17
N VAL A 209 -26.50 -20.38 -9.19
CA VAL A 209 -26.96 -20.52 -10.59
C VAL A 209 -27.08 -21.99 -11.03
N PRO A 210 -26.12 -22.89 -10.77
CA PRO A 210 -26.33 -24.32 -11.03
C PRO A 210 -27.55 -24.89 -10.32
N LEU A 211 -27.75 -24.55 -9.04
CA LEU A 211 -28.90 -25.02 -8.25
C LEU A 211 -30.24 -24.55 -8.84
N ALA A 212 -30.30 -23.25 -9.25
CA ALA A 212 -31.48 -22.71 -9.91
C ALA A 212 -31.80 -23.39 -11.25
N GLN A 213 -30.78 -23.97 -11.90
CA GLN A 213 -30.90 -24.76 -13.12
C GLN A 213 -31.14 -26.24 -12.87
N GLY A 214 -31.43 -26.66 -11.62
CA GLY A 214 -31.64 -28.05 -11.25
C GLY A 214 -30.36 -28.91 -11.30
N ARG A 215 -29.17 -28.28 -11.31
CA ARG A 215 -27.87 -28.96 -11.34
C ARG A 215 -27.11 -28.75 -10.04
N GLN A 216 -26.30 -29.74 -9.66
CA GLN A 216 -25.41 -29.62 -8.52
C GLN A 216 -24.20 -28.73 -8.87
N PRO A 217 -23.71 -27.84 -7.98
CA PRO A 217 -22.47 -27.14 -8.17
C PRO A 217 -21.30 -28.12 -8.36
N THR A 218 -20.52 -27.93 -9.39
CA THR A 218 -19.33 -28.77 -9.61
C THR A 218 -18.23 -28.43 -8.62
N LEU A 219 -17.39 -29.42 -8.27
CA LEU A 219 -16.21 -29.17 -7.42
C LEU A 219 -15.29 -28.09 -8.00
N THR A 220 -15.11 -28.11 -9.32
CA THR A 220 -14.32 -27.09 -10.04
C THR A 220 -14.93 -25.69 -9.90
N GLY A 221 -16.27 -25.58 -10.08
CA GLY A 221 -16.99 -24.31 -9.90
C GLY A 221 -16.88 -23.78 -8.46
N ALA A 222 -17.05 -24.67 -7.47
CA ALA A 222 -16.90 -24.32 -6.05
C ALA A 222 -15.44 -23.87 -5.71
N ALA A 223 -14.44 -24.56 -6.28
CA ALA A 223 -13.03 -24.18 -6.12
C ALA A 223 -12.75 -22.80 -6.72
N TRP A 224 -13.24 -22.52 -7.94
CA TRP A 224 -13.10 -21.18 -8.55
C TRP A 224 -13.83 -20.10 -7.75
N ALA A 225 -15.05 -20.38 -7.25
CA ALA A 225 -15.78 -19.46 -6.38
C ALA A 225 -14.98 -19.12 -5.12
N ALA A 226 -14.37 -20.13 -4.48
CA ALA A 226 -13.55 -19.93 -3.29
C ALA A 226 -12.30 -19.10 -3.58
N VAL A 227 -11.56 -19.40 -4.65
CA VAL A 227 -10.34 -18.68 -5.02
C VAL A 227 -10.64 -17.23 -5.39
N ILE A 228 -11.57 -17.00 -6.33
CA ILE A 228 -11.89 -15.64 -6.79
C ILE A 228 -12.54 -14.83 -5.67
N GLY A 229 -13.48 -15.43 -4.95
CA GLY A 229 -14.13 -14.80 -3.80
C GLY A 229 -13.13 -14.39 -2.72
N TYR A 230 -12.19 -15.27 -2.36
CA TYR A 230 -11.14 -14.97 -1.39
C TYR A 230 -10.23 -13.83 -1.87
N LEU A 231 -9.81 -13.83 -3.12
CA LEU A 231 -8.94 -12.79 -3.69
C LEU A 231 -9.60 -11.43 -3.66
N VAL A 232 -10.84 -11.34 -4.14
CA VAL A 232 -11.59 -10.07 -4.14
C VAL A 232 -11.87 -9.62 -2.69
N TRP A 233 -12.29 -10.54 -1.81
CA TRP A 233 -12.55 -10.23 -0.40
C TRP A 233 -11.31 -9.77 0.35
N SER A 234 -10.17 -10.42 0.15
CA SER A 234 -8.92 -10.08 0.82
C SER A 234 -8.39 -8.71 0.37
N GLY A 235 -8.41 -8.43 -0.94
CA GLY A 235 -8.03 -7.14 -1.50
C GLY A 235 -8.97 -6.01 -1.06
N ALA A 236 -10.28 -6.25 -1.08
CA ALA A 236 -11.27 -5.31 -0.57
C ALA A 236 -11.08 -5.00 0.92
N SER A 237 -10.79 -6.03 1.71
CA SER A 237 -10.50 -5.89 3.14
C SER A 237 -9.22 -5.10 3.40
N GLN A 238 -8.21 -5.27 2.56
CA GLN A 238 -6.98 -4.49 2.62
C GLN A 238 -7.24 -3.00 2.32
N SER A 239 -8.03 -2.67 1.29
CA SER A 239 -8.44 -1.29 0.99
C SER A 239 -9.13 -0.62 2.18
N ILE A 240 -10.08 -1.32 2.83
CA ILE A 240 -10.77 -0.82 4.03
C ILE A 240 -9.77 -0.57 5.17
N ARG A 241 -8.88 -1.54 5.44
CA ARG A 241 -7.89 -1.40 6.52
C ARG A 241 -6.95 -0.22 6.28
N LEU A 242 -6.43 -0.07 5.05
CA LEU A 242 -5.54 1.03 4.69
C LEU A 242 -6.24 2.39 4.76
N GLY A 243 -7.48 2.52 4.25
CA GLY A 243 -8.26 3.74 4.35
C GLY A 243 -8.51 4.14 5.80
N ARG A 244 -8.91 3.18 6.66
CA ARG A 244 -9.10 3.43 8.09
C ARG A 244 -7.80 3.84 8.80
N ALA A 245 -6.69 3.16 8.51
CA ALA A 245 -5.39 3.47 9.10
C ALA A 245 -4.89 4.87 8.71
N ARG A 246 -5.08 5.28 7.43
CA ARG A 246 -4.74 6.63 6.96
C ARG A 246 -5.59 7.68 7.66
N ARG A 247 -6.91 7.46 7.77
CA ARG A 247 -7.83 8.35 8.45
C ARG A 247 -7.47 8.50 9.94
N SER A 248 -7.19 7.40 10.64
CA SER A 248 -6.71 7.44 12.02
C SER A 248 -5.40 8.20 12.15
N ALA A 249 -4.45 7.98 11.21
CA ALA A 249 -3.19 8.70 11.19
C ALA A 249 -3.39 10.21 10.90
N ALA A 250 -4.33 10.58 10.06
CA ALA A 250 -4.65 11.98 9.77
C ALA A 250 -5.25 12.70 10.99
N GLY A 251 -6.02 11.99 11.83
CA GLY A 251 -6.60 12.50 13.06
C GLY A 251 -5.66 12.50 14.27
N PHE A 252 -4.43 11.98 14.12
CA PHE A 252 -3.47 11.96 15.22
C PHE A 252 -3.02 13.39 15.60
N ASP A 253 -3.11 13.72 16.88
CA ASP A 253 -2.67 15.00 17.44
C ASP A 253 -1.80 14.77 18.68
N LEU A 254 -0.56 15.26 18.64
CA LEU A 254 0.41 15.14 19.72
C LEU A 254 0.21 16.23 20.81
N ARG A 255 -0.44 17.34 20.48
CA ARG A 255 -0.57 18.51 21.36
C ARG A 255 -1.20 18.19 22.72
N PRO A 256 -2.28 17.39 22.82
CA PRO A 256 -2.87 17.04 24.10
C PRO A 256 -1.95 16.21 25.02
N LEU A 257 -0.90 15.61 24.45
CA LEU A 257 0.05 14.76 25.17
C LEU A 257 1.29 15.53 25.63
N LEU A 258 1.45 16.79 25.18
CA LEU A 258 2.58 17.62 25.54
C LEU A 258 2.56 17.97 27.03
N ARG A 259 3.68 17.74 27.68
CA ARG A 259 3.95 18.23 29.05
C ARG A 259 4.87 19.45 28.98
N PRO A 260 4.70 20.43 29.89
CA PRO A 260 5.56 21.58 29.92
C PRO A 260 7.03 21.19 30.06
N ALA A 261 7.90 21.93 29.39
CA ALA A 261 9.34 21.79 29.49
C ALA A 261 9.98 23.15 29.79
N GLN A 262 11.01 23.14 30.61
CA GLN A 262 11.88 24.28 30.81
C GLN A 262 13.10 24.15 29.89
N VAL A 263 13.35 25.17 29.11
CA VAL A 263 14.50 25.21 28.18
C VAL A 263 15.67 25.87 28.90
N VAL A 264 16.84 25.23 28.88
CA VAL A 264 18.07 25.72 29.55
C VAL A 264 19.24 25.56 28.57
N ASP A 265 20.14 26.53 28.55
CA ASP A 265 21.37 26.47 27.77
C ASP A 265 22.24 25.29 28.21
N VAL A 266 22.79 24.54 27.30
CA VAL A 266 23.66 23.39 27.54
C VAL A 266 24.89 23.73 28.40
N ARG A 267 25.30 24.99 28.41
CA ARG A 267 26.46 25.50 29.20
C ARG A 267 26.09 25.82 30.65
N ALA A 268 24.82 25.85 31.01
CA ALA A 268 24.36 26.18 32.34
C ALA A 268 24.76 25.11 33.37
N SER A 269 24.88 25.53 34.63
CA SER A 269 25.07 24.62 35.76
C SER A 269 23.73 24.13 36.31
N VAL A 270 23.76 23.09 37.12
CA VAL A 270 22.59 22.53 37.82
C VAL A 270 21.90 23.60 38.71
N ALA A 271 22.60 24.62 39.16
CA ALA A 271 22.01 25.72 39.94
C ALA A 271 21.04 26.60 39.12
N ALA A 272 21.14 26.61 37.80
CA ALA A 272 20.21 27.35 36.92
C ALA A 272 18.81 26.72 36.89
N VAL A 273 18.65 25.48 37.35
CA VAL A 273 17.36 24.81 37.44
C VAL A 273 16.72 25.10 38.80
N PRO A 274 15.57 25.82 38.83
CA PRO A 274 14.86 26.10 40.08
C PRO A 274 14.42 24.81 40.77
N ALA A 275 14.43 24.80 42.08
CA ALA A 275 13.80 23.73 42.84
C ALA A 275 12.29 23.74 42.60
N ALA A 276 11.73 22.58 42.28
CA ALA A 276 10.28 22.48 42.09
C ALA A 276 9.56 22.77 43.44
N PRO A 277 8.46 23.51 43.45
CA PRO A 277 7.63 23.68 44.64
C PRO A 277 7.15 22.32 45.15
N TRP A 278 7.02 22.21 46.47
CA TRP A 278 6.52 20.99 47.10
C TRP A 278 5.16 20.57 46.52
N GLY A 279 5.05 19.30 46.12
CA GLY A 279 3.81 18.73 45.63
C GLY A 279 3.53 18.95 44.10
N VAL A 280 4.40 19.66 43.39
CA VAL A 280 4.29 19.86 41.93
C VAL A 280 5.38 19.04 41.23
N ALA A 281 4.98 18.21 40.26
CA ALA A 281 5.95 17.52 39.41
C ALA A 281 6.80 18.55 38.65
N PRO A 282 8.14 18.49 38.72
CA PRO A 282 8.99 19.45 38.04
C PRO A 282 8.81 19.31 36.54
N PRO A 283 8.82 20.42 35.76
CA PRO A 283 8.83 20.38 34.31
C PRO A 283 10.07 19.63 33.82
N ALA A 284 9.98 18.97 32.70
CA ALA A 284 11.14 18.36 32.05
C ALA A 284 12.15 19.46 31.66
N ILE A 285 13.43 19.23 31.91
CA ILE A 285 14.49 20.19 31.55
C ILE A 285 15.10 19.79 30.23
N VAL A 286 14.89 20.60 29.20
CA VAL A 286 15.42 20.40 27.87
C VAL A 286 16.64 21.26 27.63
N LEU A 287 17.75 20.65 27.27
CA LEU A 287 19.00 21.34 26.98
C LEU A 287 19.08 21.74 25.54
N VAL A 288 19.34 22.99 25.26
CA VAL A 288 19.55 23.52 23.91
C VAL A 288 20.95 24.10 23.74
N ASP A 289 21.48 24.00 22.55
CA ASP A 289 22.72 24.67 22.18
C ASP A 289 22.47 26.17 21.88
N PRO A 290 23.51 26.99 21.67
CA PRO A 290 23.37 28.40 21.31
C PRO A 290 22.65 28.65 19.97
N ALA A 291 22.53 27.63 19.12
CA ALA A 291 21.78 27.70 17.89
C ALA A 291 20.29 27.36 18.09
N GLY A 292 19.88 27.01 19.31
CA GLY A 292 18.51 26.63 19.65
C GLY A 292 18.18 25.15 19.35
N SER A 293 19.17 24.35 18.96
CA SER A 293 18.96 22.92 18.71
C SER A 293 18.92 22.13 20.00
N VAL A 294 17.98 21.17 20.07
CA VAL A 294 17.84 20.30 21.26
C VAL A 294 19.00 19.30 21.28
N VAL A 295 19.75 19.27 22.37
CA VAL A 295 20.94 18.41 22.57
C VAL A 295 20.67 17.28 23.56
N GLY A 296 19.78 17.51 24.55
CA GLY A 296 19.52 16.51 25.56
C GLY A 296 18.36 16.88 26.49
N VAL A 297 18.05 15.96 27.39
CA VAL A 297 17.06 16.15 28.44
C VAL A 297 17.69 15.75 29.79
N ALA A 298 17.54 16.59 30.81
CA ALA A 298 18.07 16.27 32.14
C ALA A 298 17.35 15.05 32.73
N ASP A 299 18.11 14.16 33.34
CA ASP A 299 17.56 13.04 34.10
C ASP A 299 17.08 13.55 35.48
N PRO A 300 15.76 13.44 35.75
CA PRO A 300 15.23 13.96 37.02
C PRO A 300 15.88 13.34 38.28
N ALA A 301 16.21 12.04 38.21
CA ALA A 301 16.84 11.35 39.33
C ALA A 301 18.30 11.81 39.53
N ALA A 302 19.07 11.92 38.45
CA ALA A 302 20.43 12.43 38.49
C ALA A 302 20.47 13.89 38.94
N LEU A 303 19.53 14.73 38.48
CA LEU A 303 19.40 16.12 38.87
C LEU A 303 19.09 16.28 40.38
N ALA A 304 18.21 15.45 40.92
CA ALA A 304 17.84 15.43 42.32
C ALA A 304 18.99 14.95 43.23
N ALA A 305 19.84 14.07 42.72
CA ALA A 305 20.97 13.51 43.46
C ALA A 305 22.14 14.50 43.66
N VAL A 306 22.16 15.64 42.94
CA VAL A 306 23.25 16.64 43.07
C VAL A 306 23.13 17.44 44.36
N PRO A 307 24.08 17.32 45.30
CA PRO A 307 24.04 18.06 46.59
C PRO A 307 24.07 19.58 46.35
N GLY A 308 23.36 20.33 47.21
CA GLY A 308 23.24 21.80 47.13
C GLY A 308 24.56 22.55 46.93
N PRO A 309 25.59 22.26 47.74
CA PRO A 309 26.87 22.98 47.68
C PRO A 309 27.62 22.83 46.33
N VAL A 310 27.43 21.72 45.60
CA VAL A 310 28.13 21.44 44.32
C VAL A 310 27.30 21.77 43.08
N ARG A 311 26.01 22.12 43.24
CA ARG A 311 25.13 22.48 42.09
C ARG A 311 25.68 23.63 41.23
N PRO A 312 26.30 24.69 41.76
CA PRO A 312 26.85 25.77 40.95
C PRO A 312 28.03 25.35 40.06
N SER A 313 28.82 24.37 40.49
CA SER A 313 29.98 23.88 39.77
C SER A 313 29.67 22.63 38.90
N THR A 314 28.49 22.03 39.05
CA THR A 314 28.08 20.86 38.25
C THR A 314 27.42 21.30 36.95
N PRO A 315 27.99 21.01 35.78
CA PRO A 315 27.35 21.34 34.52
C PRO A 315 26.09 20.47 34.29
N LEU A 316 25.06 21.05 33.69
CA LEU A 316 23.81 20.32 33.38
C LEU A 316 24.03 19.10 32.47
N THR A 317 25.05 19.12 31.65
CA THR A 317 25.43 17.98 30.80
C THR A 317 25.83 16.73 31.59
N ALA A 318 26.31 16.87 32.81
CA ALA A 318 26.69 15.76 33.69
C ALA A 318 25.47 14.96 34.21
N VAL A 319 24.29 15.58 34.22
CA VAL A 319 23.02 14.99 34.69
C VAL A 319 21.98 14.89 33.53
N ALA A 320 22.41 15.08 32.30
CA ALA A 320 21.54 15.01 31.13
C ALA A 320 21.84 13.76 30.28
N ARG A 321 20.81 13.26 29.63
CA ARG A 321 20.93 12.25 28.58
C ARG A 321 20.91 12.94 27.23
N ALA A 322 21.84 12.58 26.36
CA ALA A 322 21.84 13.04 24.97
C ALA A 322 20.56 12.57 24.26
N LEU A 323 19.94 13.45 23.52
CA LEU A 323 18.72 13.13 22.77
C LEU A 323 19.07 12.87 21.30
N PRO A 324 18.74 11.67 20.75
CA PRO A 324 18.94 11.41 19.34
C PRO A 324 18.03 12.32 18.50
N ALA A 325 18.50 12.74 17.33
CA ALA A 325 17.73 13.61 16.42
C ALA A 325 16.37 13.03 16.04
N THR A 326 16.22 11.70 16.04
CA THR A 326 14.94 11.01 15.80
C THR A 326 13.92 11.22 16.90
N ALA A 327 14.33 11.62 18.10
CA ALA A 327 13.44 11.91 19.23
C ALA A 327 12.96 13.38 19.25
N VAL A 328 13.42 14.20 18.30
CA VAL A 328 12.91 15.57 18.10
C VAL A 328 11.78 15.51 17.07
N VAL A 329 10.61 16.05 17.45
CA VAL A 329 9.38 16.02 16.65
C VAL A 329 9.01 17.45 16.28
N THR A 330 8.89 17.71 14.97
CA THR A 330 8.52 19.03 14.44
C THR A 330 7.07 19.08 13.96
N ALA A 331 6.52 17.94 13.54
CA ALA A 331 5.11 17.83 13.15
C ALA A 331 4.29 17.41 14.38
N LEU A 332 3.24 18.15 14.69
CA LEU A 332 2.39 17.88 15.87
C LEU A 332 1.10 17.15 15.50
N GLN A 333 0.74 17.10 14.22
CA GLN A 333 -0.52 16.51 13.76
C GLN A 333 -0.33 15.64 12.53
N GLY A 334 -1.28 14.74 12.33
CA GLY A 334 -1.41 13.91 11.15
C GLY A 334 -0.37 12.82 11.01
N SER A 335 -0.29 12.27 9.81
CA SER A 335 0.62 11.17 9.48
C SER A 335 2.10 11.52 9.62
N ALA A 336 2.47 12.79 9.43
CA ALA A 336 3.84 13.27 9.61
C ALA A 336 4.25 13.17 11.08
N ALA A 337 3.39 13.64 12.00
CA ALA A 337 3.61 13.52 13.46
C ALA A 337 3.73 12.05 13.86
N LEU A 338 2.78 11.21 13.45
CA LEU A 338 2.80 9.78 13.76
C LEU A 338 4.07 9.09 13.22
N GLY A 339 4.52 9.46 12.02
CA GLY A 339 5.75 8.94 11.45
C GLY A 339 7.01 9.37 12.20
N GLN A 340 7.08 10.61 12.70
CA GLN A 340 8.19 11.07 13.55
C GLN A 340 8.17 10.37 14.90
N VAL A 341 7.01 10.29 15.53
CA VAL A 341 6.80 9.56 16.80
C VAL A 341 7.23 8.11 16.69
N ALA A 342 6.82 7.40 15.62
CA ALA A 342 7.18 5.99 15.41
C ALA A 342 8.70 5.77 15.30
N ARG A 343 9.44 6.73 14.75
CA ARG A 343 10.91 6.68 14.69
C ARG A 343 11.57 7.00 16.02
N GLY A 344 10.99 7.93 16.78
CA GLY A 344 11.57 8.41 18.03
C GLY A 344 11.32 7.51 19.23
N ILE A 345 10.16 6.83 19.29
CA ILE A 345 9.73 6.03 20.43
C ILE A 345 10.64 4.83 20.74
N GLY A 346 11.33 4.31 19.73
CA GLY A 346 12.32 3.23 19.88
C GLY A 346 13.71 3.71 20.30
N ALA A 347 13.97 5.01 20.21
CA ALA A 347 15.30 5.60 20.39
C ALA A 347 15.44 6.39 21.69
N SER A 348 14.31 6.79 22.34
CA SER A 348 14.33 7.60 23.55
C SER A 348 13.09 7.34 24.42
N ASP A 349 13.25 7.53 25.73
CA ASP A 349 12.15 7.48 26.71
C ASP A 349 11.29 8.76 26.71
N VAL A 350 11.75 9.80 26.03
CA VAL A 350 11.06 11.07 25.89
C VAL A 350 11.22 11.62 24.48
N LEU A 351 10.15 12.19 23.92
CA LEU A 351 10.18 12.94 22.69
C LEU A 351 10.10 14.43 23.01
N VAL A 352 10.85 15.26 22.28
CA VAL A 352 10.82 16.73 22.41
C VAL A 352 10.13 17.31 21.19
N ALA A 353 9.02 17.99 21.40
CA ALA A 353 8.31 18.70 20.35
C ALA A 353 8.87 20.12 20.19
N VAL A 354 9.21 20.48 18.97
CA VAL A 354 9.78 21.78 18.62
C VAL A 354 8.98 22.46 17.49
N SER A 355 8.99 23.79 17.50
CA SER A 355 8.47 24.62 16.41
C SER A 355 9.53 25.58 15.93
N GLU A 356 9.21 26.44 14.96
CA GLU A 356 10.07 27.56 14.54
C GLU A 356 10.39 28.53 15.68
N HIS A 357 9.58 28.56 16.73
CA HIS A 357 9.74 29.42 17.91
C HIS A 357 10.46 28.73 19.07
N GLY A 358 10.91 27.49 18.90
CA GLY A 358 11.62 26.72 19.92
C GLY A 358 10.86 25.51 20.45
N VAL A 359 11.24 25.06 21.64
CA VAL A 359 10.67 23.87 22.31
C VAL A 359 9.25 24.15 22.78
N LEU A 360 8.29 23.32 22.35
CA LEU A 360 6.89 23.39 22.75
C LEU A 360 6.60 22.57 24.03
N GLY A 361 7.36 21.52 24.24
CA GLY A 361 7.16 20.60 25.35
C GLY A 361 7.77 19.23 25.08
N VAL A 362 7.52 18.33 26.02
CA VAL A 362 7.99 16.95 25.95
C VAL A 362 6.82 15.97 26.02
N VAL A 363 6.98 14.80 25.42
CA VAL A 363 6.04 13.68 25.54
C VAL A 363 6.79 12.48 26.08
N PRO A 364 6.54 12.05 27.33
CA PRO A 364 7.09 10.83 27.87
C PRO A 364 6.57 9.61 27.11
N ARG A 365 7.42 8.59 26.97
CA ARG A 365 7.12 7.37 26.22
C ARG A 365 5.91 6.61 26.77
N ASP A 366 5.77 6.55 28.09
CA ASP A 366 4.64 5.89 28.76
C ASP A 366 3.30 6.54 28.42
N VAL A 367 3.24 7.88 28.43
CA VAL A 367 2.06 8.67 28.04
C VAL A 367 1.69 8.41 26.59
N LEU A 368 2.70 8.38 25.73
CA LEU A 368 2.52 8.13 24.31
C LEU A 368 2.03 6.71 24.03
N LEU A 369 2.63 5.70 24.68
CA LEU A 369 2.20 4.31 24.56
C LEU A 369 0.77 4.11 25.06
N ALA A 370 0.39 4.76 26.16
CA ALA A 370 -0.97 4.74 26.67
C ALA A 370 -1.98 5.35 25.66
N ALA A 371 -1.60 6.47 25.02
CA ALA A 371 -2.44 7.13 24.02
C ALA A 371 -2.56 6.37 22.69
N LEU A 372 -1.56 5.55 22.34
CA LEU A 372 -1.56 4.72 21.14
C LEU A 372 -2.26 3.36 21.34
N GLN A 373 -2.55 2.96 22.58
CA GLN A 373 -3.35 1.76 22.84
C GLN A 373 -4.81 2.02 22.42
N PRO A 374 -5.45 1.09 21.68
CA PRO A 374 -6.86 1.23 21.41
C PRO A 374 -7.63 1.27 22.75
N PRO A 375 -8.67 2.13 22.87
CA PRO A 375 -9.52 2.10 24.06
C PRO A 375 -10.01 0.66 24.27
N GLY A 376 -9.77 0.14 25.47
CA GLY A 376 -9.94 -1.28 25.81
C GLY A 376 -11.26 -1.84 25.29
N ARG A 377 -11.17 -3.06 24.71
CA ARG A 377 -12.33 -3.87 24.39
C ARG A 377 -12.95 -4.41 25.67
#